data_a6179061c7780af2b42b1814f8fcb36c
#
_entry.id   a6179061c7780af2b42b1814f8fcb36c
#
_cell.length_a   1.000
_cell.length_b   1.000
_cell.length_c   1.000
_cell.angle_alpha   90.00
_cell.angle_beta   90.00
_cell.angle_gamma   90.00
#
_symmetry.space_group_name_H-M   'P 1'
#
loop_
_entity.id
_entity.type
_entity.pdbx_description
1 polymer ?
#
loop_
_entity_poly.entity_id
_entity_poly.type
_entity_poly.pdbx_seq_one_letter_code
_entity_poly.pdbx_strand_id
1 'polypeptide(L)'
;MQLLVSVADASEGRAALLGGADVIDAKDPRQGALGAVRPEVLRELRAAVGAARPLSAALGDAGPPLLVECRARAAARLGATFVKVGFRGAATVSQAHRRAAAARRGAGERTRVVLVAYADWPRANSLGPGALLELAVEIGAAGVLLDTMAKDAGLFMLLDPTTVGEWVAAAHAAGRLAGLAGSLRGTDFATARALGADLVGVRGAACVGGRTGRVSRGRVAALSALARAAPPLAVTALV
;
A
#
# COMPACT_ATOMS: atom_id res chain seq x y z
N MET A 1 -7.91 -10.89 6.20
CA MET A 1 -7.28 -9.63 5.72
C MET A 1 -5.76 -9.83 5.73
N GLN A 2 -5.07 -9.46 4.65
CA GLN A 2 -3.61 -9.61 4.51
C GLN A 2 -2.85 -8.47 5.20
N LEU A 3 -1.62 -8.76 5.67
CA LEU A 3 -0.70 -7.78 6.24
C LEU A 3 0.42 -7.46 5.26
N LEU A 4 0.49 -6.21 4.80
CA LEU A 4 1.62 -5.67 4.05
C LEU A 4 2.54 -4.89 4.99
N VAL A 5 3.84 -5.23 4.99
CA VAL A 5 4.84 -4.52 5.78
C VAL A 5 5.84 -3.82 4.86
N SER A 6 5.92 -2.48 4.98
CA SER A 6 6.91 -1.71 4.23
C SER A 6 8.28 -1.82 4.88
N VAL A 7 9.30 -2.12 4.08
CA VAL A 7 10.68 -2.40 4.47
C VAL A 7 11.66 -1.58 3.63
N ALA A 8 12.77 -1.15 4.22
CA ALA A 8 13.76 -0.30 3.56
C ALA A 8 14.98 -1.08 3.05
N ASP A 9 15.22 -2.29 3.53
CA ASP A 9 16.37 -3.12 3.17
C ASP A 9 16.12 -4.62 3.39
N ALA A 10 17.07 -5.46 2.98
CA ALA A 10 16.98 -6.92 3.05
C ALA A 10 16.87 -7.46 4.49
N SER A 11 17.49 -6.80 5.48
CA SER A 11 17.40 -7.19 6.89
C SER A 11 15.98 -7.00 7.41
N GLU A 12 15.36 -5.86 7.09
CA GLU A 12 13.96 -5.59 7.41
C GLU A 12 13.01 -6.53 6.66
N GLY A 13 13.34 -6.85 5.39
CA GLY A 13 12.60 -7.84 4.60
C GLY A 13 12.55 -9.21 5.27
N ARG A 14 13.70 -9.69 5.76
CA ARG A 14 13.76 -10.95 6.54
C ARG A 14 12.98 -10.86 7.86
N ALA A 15 13.10 -9.75 8.59
CA ALA A 15 12.35 -9.57 9.83
C ALA A 15 10.83 -9.57 9.60
N ALA A 16 10.36 -8.92 8.54
CA ALA A 16 8.95 -8.90 8.14
C ALA A 16 8.45 -10.29 7.71
N LEU A 17 9.24 -11.02 6.89
CA LEU A 17 8.94 -12.39 6.47
C LEU A 17 8.80 -13.32 7.66
N LEU A 18 9.79 -13.34 8.55
CA LEU A 18 9.81 -14.17 9.75
C LEU A 18 8.74 -13.78 10.79
N GLY A 19 8.28 -12.55 10.75
CA GLY A 19 7.15 -12.06 11.54
C GLY A 19 5.78 -12.42 10.95
N GLY A 20 5.72 -13.02 9.76
CA GLY A 20 4.48 -13.49 9.15
C GLY A 20 3.76 -12.44 8.30
N ALA A 21 4.45 -11.42 7.78
CA ALA A 21 3.89 -10.53 6.77
C ALA A 21 3.44 -11.33 5.53
N ASP A 22 2.30 -10.99 4.96
CA ASP A 22 1.77 -11.64 3.75
C ASP A 22 2.33 -11.01 2.48
N VAL A 23 2.61 -9.70 2.51
CA VAL A 23 3.24 -8.96 1.42
C VAL A 23 4.42 -8.15 1.98
N ILE A 24 5.59 -8.28 1.35
CA ILE A 24 6.76 -7.45 1.66
C ILE A 24 6.80 -6.28 0.69
N ASP A 25 6.87 -5.06 1.22
CA ASP A 25 6.77 -3.83 0.42
C ASP A 25 8.05 -3.01 0.45
N ALA A 26 8.78 -3.00 -0.64
CA ALA A 26 10.01 -2.22 -0.80
C ALA A 26 9.70 -0.72 -0.85
N LYS A 27 10.07 0.01 0.21
CA LYS A 27 9.79 1.44 0.36
C LYS A 27 10.83 2.16 1.21
N ASP A 28 11.39 3.28 0.71
CA ASP A 28 12.25 4.15 1.51
C ASP A 28 11.40 5.17 2.28
N PRO A 29 11.27 5.05 3.62
CA PRO A 29 10.45 5.96 4.41
C PRO A 29 10.99 7.39 4.48
N ARG A 30 12.23 7.64 4.09
CA ARG A 30 12.86 8.97 4.07
C ARG A 30 12.47 9.78 2.84
N GLN A 31 11.95 9.13 1.80
CA GLN A 31 11.58 9.74 0.53
C GLN A 31 10.05 9.91 0.36
N GLY A 32 9.32 10.21 1.44
CA GLY A 32 7.88 10.46 1.39
C GLY A 32 7.01 9.23 1.64
N ALA A 33 5.73 9.34 1.31
CA ALA A 33 4.74 8.29 1.57
C ALA A 33 5.02 7.01 0.76
N LEU A 34 5.51 7.16 -0.47
CA LEU A 34 5.80 6.08 -1.41
C LEU A 34 7.24 6.17 -1.96
N GLY A 35 8.21 6.49 -1.11
CA GLY A 35 9.60 6.59 -1.53
C GLY A 35 10.08 5.31 -2.22
N ALA A 36 10.57 5.46 -3.47
CA ALA A 36 11.09 4.33 -4.22
C ALA A 36 12.48 3.93 -3.69
N VAL A 37 12.70 2.64 -3.51
CA VAL A 37 14.03 2.12 -3.23
C VAL A 37 14.86 2.05 -4.51
N ARG A 38 16.20 2.04 -4.37
CA ARG A 38 17.10 1.80 -5.50
C ARG A 38 16.97 0.36 -6.01
N PRO A 39 17.23 0.10 -7.30
CA PRO A 39 17.16 -1.25 -7.87
C PRO A 39 18.00 -2.30 -7.13
N GLU A 40 19.17 -1.90 -6.62
CA GLU A 40 20.06 -2.78 -5.85
C GLU A 40 19.38 -3.28 -4.58
N VAL A 41 18.72 -2.38 -3.84
CA VAL A 41 17.96 -2.72 -2.61
C VAL A 41 16.79 -3.65 -2.94
N LEU A 42 16.10 -3.41 -4.06
CA LEU A 42 15.01 -4.29 -4.48
C LEU A 42 15.50 -5.70 -4.85
N ARG A 43 16.68 -5.80 -5.50
CA ARG A 43 17.33 -7.08 -5.81
C ARG A 43 17.71 -7.83 -4.53
N GLU A 44 18.31 -7.13 -3.56
CA GLU A 44 18.66 -7.70 -2.26
C GLU A 44 17.44 -8.16 -1.48
N LEU A 45 16.35 -7.36 -1.49
CA LEU A 45 15.07 -7.73 -0.92
C LEU A 45 14.50 -8.99 -1.58
N ARG A 46 14.52 -9.07 -2.93
CA ARG A 46 14.05 -10.26 -3.65
C ARG A 46 14.84 -11.50 -3.25
N ALA A 47 16.15 -11.38 -3.17
CA ALA A 47 17.02 -12.48 -2.73
C ALA A 47 16.73 -12.90 -1.27
N ALA A 48 16.49 -11.93 -0.38
CA ALA A 48 16.23 -12.18 1.04
C ALA A 48 14.86 -12.80 1.33
N VAL A 49 13.84 -12.45 0.52
CA VAL A 49 12.45 -12.92 0.67
C VAL A 49 12.20 -14.19 -0.14
N GLY A 50 12.98 -14.43 -1.21
CA GLY A 50 12.79 -15.54 -2.13
C GLY A 50 11.39 -15.54 -2.76
N ALA A 51 10.84 -16.69 -3.09
CA ALA A 51 9.48 -16.87 -3.59
C ALA A 51 8.42 -17.00 -2.47
N ALA A 52 8.83 -16.94 -1.19
CA ALA A 52 7.97 -17.25 -0.06
C ALA A 52 6.79 -16.25 0.09
N ARG A 53 6.97 -15.01 -0.35
CA ARG A 53 5.93 -13.97 -0.29
C ARG A 53 5.96 -13.07 -1.52
N PRO A 54 4.80 -12.51 -1.92
CA PRO A 54 4.72 -11.43 -2.89
C PRO A 54 5.60 -10.25 -2.48
N LEU A 55 6.33 -9.68 -3.45
CA LEU A 55 7.10 -8.45 -3.27
C LEU A 55 6.38 -7.30 -3.97
N SER A 56 6.08 -6.25 -3.21
CA SER A 56 5.57 -4.98 -3.72
C SER A 56 6.69 -3.95 -3.77
N ALA A 57 6.66 -3.03 -4.72
CA ALA A 57 7.62 -1.94 -4.81
C ALA A 57 6.91 -0.59 -5.00
N ALA A 58 7.26 0.39 -4.16
CA ALA A 58 6.84 1.77 -4.34
C ALA A 58 7.60 2.41 -5.50
N LEU A 59 6.88 3.07 -6.41
CA LEU A 59 7.44 3.77 -7.57
C LEU A 59 7.68 5.27 -7.33
N GLY A 60 7.24 5.76 -6.18
CA GLY A 60 7.20 7.17 -5.86
C GLY A 60 5.79 7.73 -5.88
N ASP A 61 5.63 8.90 -5.29
CA ASP A 61 4.37 9.64 -5.20
C ASP A 61 4.35 10.92 -6.08
N ALA A 62 5.50 11.26 -6.67
CA ALA A 62 5.69 12.40 -7.55
C ALA A 62 6.73 12.09 -8.64
N GLY A 63 6.85 12.99 -9.61
CA GLY A 63 7.82 12.89 -10.70
C GLY A 63 7.20 12.67 -12.08
N PRO A 64 8.00 12.78 -13.14
CA PRO A 64 7.52 12.67 -14.52
C PRO A 64 7.12 11.22 -14.85
N PRO A 65 6.16 11.03 -15.77
CA PRO A 65 5.70 9.69 -16.18
C PRO A 65 6.82 8.76 -16.63
N LEU A 66 7.81 9.26 -17.35
CA LEU A 66 8.96 8.45 -17.80
C LEU A 66 9.74 7.82 -16.63
N LEU A 67 9.94 8.56 -15.54
CA LEU A 67 10.61 8.03 -14.35
C LEU A 67 9.79 6.90 -13.71
N VAL A 68 8.46 7.08 -13.65
CA VAL A 68 7.54 6.04 -13.13
C VAL A 68 7.61 4.79 -13.98
N GLU A 69 7.60 4.93 -15.32
CA GLU A 69 7.73 3.82 -16.25
C GLU A 69 9.06 3.07 -16.09
N CYS A 70 10.18 3.80 -16.00
CA CYS A 70 11.50 3.20 -15.79
C CYS A 70 11.56 2.42 -14.46
N ARG A 71 11.04 2.99 -13.37
CA ARG A 71 10.99 2.33 -12.06
C ARG A 71 10.09 1.09 -12.07
N ALA A 72 8.92 1.17 -12.71
CA ALA A 72 8.01 0.03 -12.85
C ALA A 72 8.67 -1.12 -13.64
N ARG A 73 9.34 -0.79 -14.75
CA ARG A 73 10.08 -1.75 -15.57
C ARG A 73 11.23 -2.40 -14.80
N ALA A 74 11.99 -1.63 -14.04
CA ALA A 74 13.04 -2.16 -13.18
C ALA A 74 12.49 -3.09 -12.11
N ALA A 75 11.40 -2.69 -11.43
CA ALA A 75 10.75 -3.51 -10.42
C ALA A 75 10.20 -4.83 -11.00
N ALA A 76 9.57 -4.77 -12.17
CA ALA A 76 9.07 -5.96 -12.87
C ALA A 76 10.20 -6.95 -13.22
N ARG A 77 11.31 -6.46 -13.76
CA ARG A 77 12.50 -7.28 -14.09
C ARG A 77 13.13 -7.91 -12.85
N LEU A 78 13.01 -7.27 -11.70
CA LEU A 78 13.51 -7.76 -10.40
C LEU A 78 12.49 -8.64 -9.66
N GLY A 79 11.40 -9.03 -10.32
CA GLY A 79 10.43 -9.99 -9.79
C GLY A 79 9.44 -9.40 -8.78
N ALA A 80 9.16 -8.09 -8.85
CA ALA A 80 8.07 -7.51 -8.08
C ALA A 80 6.73 -8.08 -8.57
N THR A 81 5.90 -8.53 -7.62
CA THR A 81 4.53 -9.00 -7.90
C THR A 81 3.60 -7.81 -8.11
N PHE A 82 3.84 -6.74 -7.31
CA PHE A 82 3.07 -5.51 -7.36
C PHE A 82 3.99 -4.29 -7.48
N VAL A 83 3.51 -3.26 -8.15
CA VAL A 83 4.07 -1.92 -8.10
C VAL A 83 3.00 -0.94 -7.65
N LYS A 84 3.38 0.01 -6.77
CA LYS A 84 2.47 1.02 -6.24
C LYS A 84 2.90 2.40 -6.72
N VAL A 85 1.97 3.16 -7.27
CA VAL A 85 2.19 4.52 -7.76
C VAL A 85 1.28 5.51 -7.05
N GLY A 86 1.87 6.62 -6.57
CA GLY A 86 1.15 7.72 -5.95
C GLY A 86 0.96 8.91 -6.91
N PHE A 87 0.15 9.85 -6.47
CA PHE A 87 -0.34 10.92 -7.34
C PHE A 87 -0.12 12.32 -6.76
N ARG A 88 0.83 12.49 -5.84
CA ARG A 88 1.17 13.82 -5.33
C ARG A 88 1.54 14.77 -6.48
N GLY A 89 0.90 15.95 -6.52
CA GLY A 89 1.07 16.93 -7.58
C GLY A 89 0.36 16.59 -8.89
N ALA A 90 -0.48 15.54 -8.94
CA ALA A 90 -1.30 15.18 -10.10
C ALA A 90 -2.78 15.51 -9.80
N ALA A 91 -3.12 16.79 -9.85
CA ALA A 91 -4.43 17.30 -9.47
C ALA A 91 -5.49 17.17 -10.59
N THR A 92 -5.10 16.86 -11.83
CA THR A 92 -6.02 16.68 -12.94
C THR A 92 -6.08 15.24 -13.41
N VAL A 93 -7.21 14.81 -13.95
CA VAL A 93 -7.41 13.46 -14.53
C VAL A 93 -6.32 13.16 -15.57
N SER A 94 -6.01 14.12 -16.46
CA SER A 94 -4.99 13.95 -17.49
C SER A 94 -3.58 13.70 -16.89
N GLN A 95 -3.20 14.42 -15.82
CA GLN A 95 -1.92 14.21 -15.16
C GLN A 95 -1.85 12.84 -14.48
N ALA A 96 -2.90 12.44 -13.78
CA ALA A 96 -3.00 11.16 -13.11
C ALA A 96 -3.01 10.02 -14.13
N HIS A 97 -3.78 10.14 -15.21
CA HIS A 97 -3.83 9.13 -16.28
C HIS A 97 -2.44 8.90 -16.91
N ARG A 98 -1.72 9.97 -17.29
CA ARG A 98 -0.37 9.82 -17.85
C ARG A 98 0.58 9.08 -16.91
N ARG A 99 0.48 9.32 -15.59
CA ARG A 99 1.32 8.65 -14.58
C ARG A 99 0.91 7.20 -14.39
N ALA A 100 -0.37 6.91 -14.29
CA ALA A 100 -0.91 5.56 -14.15
C ALA A 100 -0.61 4.70 -15.39
N ALA A 101 -0.82 5.23 -16.58
CA ALA A 101 -0.49 4.56 -17.85
C ALA A 101 1.02 4.26 -17.97
N ALA A 102 1.88 5.17 -17.53
CA ALA A 102 3.33 4.94 -17.48
C ALA A 102 3.69 3.79 -16.52
N ALA A 103 3.08 3.73 -15.34
CA ALA A 103 3.26 2.61 -14.42
C ALA A 103 2.82 1.28 -15.07
N ARG A 104 1.69 1.28 -15.76
CA ARG A 104 1.15 0.09 -16.44
C ARG A 104 2.06 -0.39 -17.57
N ARG A 105 2.55 0.53 -18.43
CA ARG A 105 3.50 0.18 -19.51
C ARG A 105 4.80 -0.40 -18.95
N GLY A 106 5.35 0.22 -17.87
CA GLY A 106 6.59 -0.26 -17.26
C GLY A 106 6.43 -1.60 -16.56
N ALA A 107 5.30 -1.85 -15.91
CA ALA A 107 5.00 -3.09 -15.20
C ALA A 107 4.86 -4.29 -16.15
N GLY A 108 4.39 -4.06 -17.38
CA GLY A 108 4.09 -5.14 -18.31
C GLY A 108 2.94 -6.02 -17.82
N GLU A 109 2.85 -7.25 -18.34
CA GLU A 109 1.71 -8.13 -18.04
C GLU A 109 1.84 -8.89 -16.72
N ARG A 110 3.06 -9.20 -16.31
CA ARG A 110 3.32 -10.06 -15.14
C ARG A 110 3.25 -9.34 -13.80
N THR A 111 3.48 -8.02 -13.78
CA THR A 111 3.50 -7.23 -12.56
C THR A 111 2.22 -6.41 -12.44
N ARG A 112 1.54 -6.53 -11.33
CA ARG A 112 0.25 -5.88 -11.07
C ARG A 112 0.45 -4.44 -10.60
N VAL A 113 -0.33 -3.52 -11.13
CA VAL A 113 -0.30 -2.10 -10.71
C VAL A 113 -1.37 -1.85 -9.65
N VAL A 114 -0.99 -1.12 -8.61
CA VAL A 114 -1.90 -0.62 -7.57
C VAL A 114 -1.79 0.91 -7.52
N LEU A 115 -2.90 1.60 -7.66
CA LEU A 115 -2.96 3.05 -7.53
C LEU A 115 -3.14 3.44 -6.06
N VAL A 116 -2.35 4.42 -5.59
CA VAL A 116 -2.42 4.88 -4.20
C VAL A 116 -3.14 6.23 -4.16
N ALA A 117 -4.32 6.21 -3.56
CA ALA A 117 -5.09 7.41 -3.23
C ALA A 117 -4.69 7.91 -1.84
N TYR A 118 -4.79 9.22 -1.63
CA TYR A 118 -4.51 9.84 -0.33
C TYR A 118 -5.79 10.33 0.34
N ALA A 119 -5.98 9.99 1.61
CA ALA A 119 -7.08 10.51 2.42
C ALA A 119 -6.98 12.05 2.59
N ASP A 120 -5.75 12.54 2.64
CA ASP A 120 -5.41 13.97 2.67
C ASP A 120 -5.08 14.53 1.26
N TRP A 121 -5.83 14.07 0.24
CA TRP A 121 -5.63 14.41 -1.16
C TRP A 121 -5.55 15.91 -1.48
N PRO A 122 -6.25 16.84 -0.80
CA PRO A 122 -6.07 18.27 -1.03
C PRO A 122 -4.65 18.73 -0.64
N ARG A 123 -4.10 18.21 0.45
CA ARG A 123 -2.70 18.50 0.88
C ARG A 123 -1.68 17.88 -0.06
N ALA A 124 -2.01 16.75 -0.67
CA ALA A 124 -1.17 16.09 -1.67
C ALA A 124 -1.24 16.77 -3.05
N ASN A 125 -2.15 17.71 -3.24
CA ASN A 125 -2.47 18.27 -4.55
C ASN A 125 -2.70 17.16 -5.59
N SER A 126 -3.60 16.24 -5.27
CA SER A 126 -3.86 14.99 -6.00
C SER A 126 -5.35 14.88 -6.33
N LEU A 127 -5.72 13.97 -7.22
CA LEU A 127 -7.12 13.58 -7.36
C LEU A 127 -7.63 12.92 -6.07
N GLY A 128 -8.92 13.06 -5.82
CA GLY A 128 -9.61 12.39 -4.71
C GLY A 128 -9.69 10.87 -4.91
N PRO A 129 -9.95 10.13 -3.80
CA PRO A 129 -9.98 8.65 -3.82
C PRO A 129 -10.98 8.04 -4.83
N GLY A 130 -12.16 8.64 -5.01
CA GLY A 130 -13.16 8.18 -5.99
C GLY A 130 -12.65 8.27 -7.43
N ALA A 131 -12.13 9.42 -7.83
CA ALA A 131 -11.60 9.61 -9.18
C ALA A 131 -10.37 8.72 -9.47
N LEU A 132 -9.57 8.41 -8.44
CA LEU A 132 -8.46 7.45 -8.59
C LEU A 132 -8.94 6.00 -8.68
N LEU A 133 -10.07 5.65 -8.09
CA LEU A 133 -10.71 4.35 -8.28
C LEU A 133 -11.23 4.20 -9.72
N GLU A 134 -11.90 5.22 -10.25
CA GLU A 134 -12.34 5.23 -11.66
C GLU A 134 -11.15 5.05 -12.61
N LEU A 135 -10.07 5.80 -12.37
CA LEU A 135 -8.83 5.65 -13.14
C LEU A 135 -8.23 4.24 -13.02
N ALA A 136 -8.30 3.61 -11.85
CA ALA A 136 -7.81 2.25 -11.65
C ALA A 136 -8.59 1.23 -12.48
N VAL A 137 -9.90 1.44 -12.65
CA VAL A 137 -10.73 0.63 -13.55
C VAL A 137 -10.32 0.85 -15.00
N GLU A 138 -10.20 2.11 -15.43
CA GLU A 138 -9.86 2.51 -16.80
C GLU A 138 -8.54 1.88 -17.27
N ILE A 139 -7.48 1.94 -16.45
CA ILE A 139 -6.16 1.40 -16.82
C ILE A 139 -5.98 -0.09 -16.54
N GLY A 140 -6.99 -0.78 -16.03
CA GLY A 140 -6.89 -2.19 -15.66
C GLY A 140 -5.93 -2.44 -14.48
N ALA A 141 -5.86 -1.54 -13.51
CA ALA A 141 -5.07 -1.75 -12.28
C ALA A 141 -5.64 -2.92 -11.48
N ALA A 142 -4.79 -3.66 -10.77
CA ALA A 142 -5.22 -4.80 -9.95
C ALA A 142 -5.96 -4.34 -8.68
N GLY A 143 -5.72 -3.12 -8.22
CA GLY A 143 -6.35 -2.61 -7.02
C GLY A 143 -5.99 -1.17 -6.73
N VAL A 144 -6.53 -0.70 -5.63
CA VAL A 144 -6.31 0.62 -5.05
C VAL A 144 -5.88 0.51 -3.59
N LEU A 145 -5.10 1.46 -3.14
CA LEU A 145 -4.67 1.56 -1.74
C LEU A 145 -4.98 2.97 -1.23
N LEU A 146 -5.76 3.09 -0.17
CA LEU A 146 -6.00 4.36 0.51
C LEU A 146 -4.94 4.56 1.59
N ASP A 147 -4.12 5.60 1.45
CA ASP A 147 -3.02 5.94 2.38
C ASP A 147 -3.17 7.42 2.81
N THR A 148 -2.28 7.92 3.63
CA THR A 148 -2.09 9.34 3.93
C THR A 148 -0.76 9.82 3.33
N MET A 149 -0.73 11.01 2.73
CA MET A 149 0.51 11.60 2.22
C MET A 149 1.32 12.18 3.40
N ALA A 150 0.73 13.06 4.17
CA ALA A 150 1.29 13.51 5.45
C ALA A 150 1.12 12.41 6.51
N LYS A 151 2.07 12.34 7.42
CA LYS A 151 2.09 11.28 8.46
C LYS A 151 1.82 11.81 9.86
N ASP A 152 1.22 13.00 9.93
CA ASP A 152 0.79 13.68 11.16
C ASP A 152 -0.58 13.19 11.66
N ALA A 153 -1.40 12.59 10.77
CA ALA A 153 -2.69 12.00 11.14
C ALA A 153 -2.82 10.58 10.56
N GLY A 154 -3.59 9.74 11.24
CA GLY A 154 -3.97 8.41 10.75
C GLY A 154 -5.16 8.46 9.79
N LEU A 155 -5.36 7.39 9.00
CA LEU A 155 -6.43 7.28 8.03
C LEU A 155 -7.80 7.60 8.65
N PHE A 156 -8.15 6.94 9.76
CA PHE A 156 -9.44 7.09 10.44
C PHE A 156 -9.58 8.38 11.29
N MET A 157 -8.53 9.21 11.32
CA MET A 157 -8.62 10.59 11.82
C MET A 157 -8.98 11.58 10.71
N LEU A 158 -8.71 11.23 9.45
CA LEU A 158 -8.95 12.07 8.27
C LEU A 158 -10.26 11.74 7.57
N LEU A 159 -10.66 10.48 7.58
CA LEU A 159 -11.90 9.99 6.99
C LEU A 159 -12.63 9.12 7.99
N ASP A 160 -13.94 9.32 8.07
CA ASP A 160 -14.78 8.46 8.91
C ASP A 160 -14.87 7.03 8.34
N PRO A 161 -15.12 6.02 9.20
CA PRO A 161 -15.18 4.63 8.76
C PRO A 161 -16.25 4.36 7.70
N THR A 162 -17.37 5.08 7.70
CA THR A 162 -18.45 4.90 6.70
C THR A 162 -17.95 5.28 5.32
N THR A 163 -17.33 6.46 5.16
CA THR A 163 -16.72 6.91 3.90
C THR A 163 -15.67 5.92 3.40
N VAL A 164 -14.82 5.40 4.29
CA VAL A 164 -13.80 4.40 3.92
C VAL A 164 -14.47 3.09 3.48
N GLY A 165 -15.53 2.66 4.16
CA GLY A 165 -16.29 1.45 3.83
C GLY A 165 -16.98 1.54 2.47
N GLU A 166 -17.61 2.67 2.17
CA GLU A 166 -18.21 2.93 0.86
C GLU A 166 -17.15 2.87 -0.27
N TRP A 167 -15.97 3.44 -0.04
CA TRP A 167 -14.88 3.37 -1.01
C TRP A 167 -14.37 1.94 -1.21
N VAL A 168 -14.22 1.14 -0.14
CA VAL A 168 -13.85 -0.28 -0.23
C VAL A 168 -14.91 -1.07 -1.01
N ALA A 169 -16.19 -0.86 -0.72
CA ALA A 169 -17.30 -1.52 -1.42
C ALA A 169 -17.33 -1.16 -2.91
N ALA A 170 -17.09 0.12 -3.24
CA ALA A 170 -16.99 0.58 -4.63
C ALA A 170 -15.81 -0.07 -5.37
N ALA A 171 -14.66 -0.24 -4.71
CA ALA A 171 -13.51 -0.92 -5.29
C ALA A 171 -13.84 -2.41 -5.59
N HIS A 172 -14.50 -3.10 -4.67
CA HIS A 172 -14.94 -4.48 -4.85
C HIS A 172 -15.99 -4.62 -5.96
N ALA A 173 -16.98 -3.71 -6.00
CA ALA A 173 -17.98 -3.69 -7.06
C ALA A 173 -17.33 -3.52 -8.46
N ALA A 174 -16.23 -2.81 -8.54
CA ALA A 174 -15.42 -2.66 -9.76
C ALA A 174 -14.43 -3.82 -10.00
N GLY A 175 -14.44 -4.88 -9.17
CA GLY A 175 -13.52 -6.01 -9.27
C GLY A 175 -12.07 -5.66 -8.94
N ARG A 176 -11.83 -4.66 -8.07
CA ARG A 176 -10.50 -4.20 -7.67
C ARG A 176 -10.21 -4.57 -6.21
N LEU A 177 -8.95 -4.94 -5.93
CA LEU A 177 -8.50 -5.10 -4.54
C LEU A 177 -8.49 -3.74 -3.84
N ALA A 178 -8.95 -3.72 -2.59
CA ALA A 178 -8.98 -2.54 -1.73
C ALA A 178 -8.03 -2.71 -0.54
N GLY A 179 -6.96 -1.93 -0.50
CA GLY A 179 -6.03 -1.89 0.63
C GLY A 179 -6.20 -0.61 1.45
N LEU A 180 -5.96 -0.69 2.75
CA LEU A 180 -5.93 0.46 3.66
C LEU A 180 -4.56 0.61 4.30
N ALA A 181 -4.06 1.84 4.34
CA ALA A 181 -2.82 2.23 4.99
C ALA A 181 -2.99 3.62 5.62
N GLY A 182 -1.91 4.32 5.94
CA GLY A 182 -2.00 5.67 6.52
C GLY A 182 -1.90 5.65 8.02
N SER A 183 -0.68 5.44 8.52
CA SER A 183 -0.35 5.44 9.96
C SER A 183 -1.23 4.52 10.82
N LEU A 184 -1.78 3.44 10.22
CA LEU A 184 -2.61 2.47 10.94
C LEU A 184 -1.85 1.82 12.09
N ARG A 185 -2.55 1.63 13.20
CA ARG A 185 -2.11 0.89 14.39
C ARG A 185 -2.89 -0.42 14.51
N GLY A 186 -2.47 -1.31 15.38
CA GLY A 186 -3.17 -2.57 15.59
C GLY A 186 -4.64 -2.41 16.00
N THR A 187 -4.98 -1.33 16.69
CA THR A 187 -6.35 -0.97 17.07
C THR A 187 -7.26 -0.71 15.88
N ASP A 188 -6.69 -0.26 14.75
CA ASP A 188 -7.45 0.07 13.53
C ASP A 188 -7.78 -1.18 12.70
N PHE A 189 -7.16 -2.33 13.00
CA PHE A 189 -7.30 -3.54 12.18
C PHE A 189 -8.69 -4.17 12.27
N ALA A 190 -9.34 -4.05 13.42
CA ALA A 190 -10.72 -4.51 13.58
C ALA A 190 -11.66 -3.71 12.68
N THR A 191 -11.52 -2.38 12.67
CA THR A 191 -12.27 -1.48 11.80
C THR A 191 -11.98 -1.78 10.33
N ALA A 192 -10.71 -1.84 9.91
CA ALA A 192 -10.34 -2.13 8.52
C ALA A 192 -10.94 -3.46 8.03
N ARG A 193 -10.96 -4.48 8.89
CA ARG A 193 -11.56 -5.78 8.58
C ARG A 193 -13.08 -5.69 8.47
N ALA A 194 -13.75 -5.00 9.39
CA ALA A 194 -15.20 -4.82 9.36
C ALA A 194 -15.65 -4.08 8.08
N LEU A 195 -14.82 -3.19 7.56
CA LEU A 195 -15.04 -2.49 6.29
C LEU A 195 -14.71 -3.34 5.06
N GLY A 196 -14.24 -4.58 5.22
CA GLY A 196 -13.97 -5.51 4.13
C GLY A 196 -12.62 -5.30 3.43
N ALA A 197 -11.68 -4.56 4.02
CA ALA A 197 -10.36 -4.37 3.40
C ALA A 197 -9.65 -5.71 3.11
N ASP A 198 -9.12 -5.87 1.89
CA ASP A 198 -8.35 -7.06 1.51
C ASP A 198 -6.99 -7.09 2.21
N LEU A 199 -6.43 -5.89 2.44
CA LEU A 199 -5.07 -5.73 2.92
C LEU A 199 -4.93 -4.48 3.80
N VAL A 200 -4.13 -4.59 4.86
CA VAL A 200 -3.65 -3.44 5.63
C VAL A 200 -2.14 -3.26 5.44
N GLY A 201 -1.74 -2.02 5.17
CA GLY A 201 -0.34 -1.63 5.00
C GLY A 201 0.20 -0.89 6.20
N VAL A 202 1.33 -1.34 6.74
CA VAL A 202 1.98 -0.72 7.89
C VAL A 202 3.47 -0.48 7.67
N ARG A 203 4.00 0.55 8.33
CA ARG A 203 5.43 0.77 8.53
C ARG A 203 5.71 1.10 10.01
N GLY A 204 5.24 2.24 10.49
CA GLY A 204 5.55 2.74 11.84
C GLY A 204 5.19 1.77 12.94
N ALA A 205 4.02 1.13 12.87
CA ALA A 205 3.56 0.13 13.82
C ALA A 205 4.46 -1.11 13.86
N ALA A 206 5.06 -1.48 12.74
CA ALA A 206 5.97 -2.62 12.63
C ALA A 206 7.42 -2.31 13.07
N CYS A 207 7.76 -1.02 13.32
CA CYS A 207 9.12 -0.58 13.63
C CYS A 207 9.31 -0.26 15.11
N VAL A 208 10.50 -0.55 15.63
CA VAL A 208 11.02 0.08 16.85
C VAL A 208 11.61 1.42 16.45
N GLY A 209 11.33 2.49 17.20
CA GLY A 209 11.76 3.85 16.86
C GLY A 209 10.89 4.57 15.82
N GLY A 210 9.64 4.11 15.62
CA GLY A 210 8.67 4.75 14.71
C GLY A 210 8.96 4.51 13.23
N ARG A 211 8.39 5.35 12.36
CA ARG A 211 8.37 5.14 10.92
C ARG A 211 9.76 5.05 10.24
N THR A 212 10.73 5.78 10.75
CA THR A 212 12.13 5.77 10.25
C THR A 212 13.02 4.77 10.99
N GLY A 213 12.52 4.14 12.05
CA GLY A 213 13.19 3.10 12.80
C GLY A 213 13.23 1.75 12.06
N ARG A 214 13.63 0.70 12.79
CA ARG A 214 13.85 -0.64 12.23
C ARG A 214 12.64 -1.56 12.41
N VAL A 215 12.29 -2.33 11.38
CA VAL A 215 11.23 -3.36 11.44
C VAL A 215 11.63 -4.42 12.46
N SER A 216 10.71 -4.74 13.35
CA SER A 216 10.86 -5.76 14.39
C SER A 216 10.02 -6.99 14.06
N ARG A 217 10.65 -8.17 14.02
CA ARG A 217 9.95 -9.46 13.85
C ARG A 217 8.79 -9.62 14.84
N GLY A 218 9.03 -9.32 16.13
CA GLY A 218 8.01 -9.48 17.17
C GLY A 218 6.81 -8.55 16.95
N ARG A 219 7.04 -7.27 16.55
CA ARG A 219 5.94 -6.36 16.21
C ARG A 219 5.16 -6.82 14.98
N VAL A 220 5.85 -7.31 13.95
CA VAL A 220 5.19 -7.86 12.77
C VAL A 220 4.37 -9.09 13.14
N ALA A 221 4.86 -9.99 14.02
CA ALA A 221 4.12 -11.17 14.46
C ALA A 221 2.83 -10.79 15.20
N ALA A 222 2.89 -9.80 16.09
CA ALA A 222 1.70 -9.29 16.77
C ALA A 222 0.68 -8.69 15.78
N LEU A 223 1.14 -7.87 14.82
CA LEU A 223 0.27 -7.29 13.79
C LEU A 223 -0.31 -8.36 12.84
N SER A 224 0.47 -9.40 12.52
CA SER A 224 0.02 -10.53 11.71
C SER A 224 -1.10 -11.31 12.41
N ALA A 225 -0.98 -11.53 13.71
CA ALA A 225 -2.04 -12.16 14.51
C ALA A 225 -3.33 -11.31 14.48
N LEU A 226 -3.21 -9.99 14.65
CA LEU A 226 -4.36 -9.07 14.56
C LEU A 226 -4.99 -9.06 13.16
N ALA A 227 -4.19 -9.12 12.09
CA ALA A 227 -4.71 -9.13 10.72
C ALA A 227 -5.51 -10.42 10.41
N ARG A 228 -5.17 -11.53 11.06
CA ARG A 228 -5.81 -12.84 10.90
C ARG A 228 -6.89 -13.14 11.93
N ALA A 229 -7.03 -12.34 13.00
CA ALA A 229 -8.05 -12.55 14.01
C ALA A 229 -9.43 -12.65 13.37
N ALA A 230 -10.28 -13.56 13.85
CA ALA A 230 -11.67 -13.62 13.43
C ALA A 230 -12.40 -12.31 13.80
N PRO A 231 -13.40 -11.88 13.03
CA PRO A 231 -14.26 -10.80 13.48
C PRO A 231 -14.85 -11.16 14.86
N PRO A 232 -15.04 -10.19 15.76
CA PRO A 232 -15.74 -10.45 17.00
C PRO A 232 -17.10 -11.05 16.64
N LEU A 233 -17.47 -12.13 17.34
CA LEU A 233 -18.81 -12.72 17.21
C LEU A 233 -19.80 -11.58 17.43
N ALA A 234 -20.70 -11.38 16.47
CA ALA A 234 -21.82 -10.48 16.67
C ALA A 234 -22.57 -11.00 17.91
N VAL A 235 -22.55 -10.22 18.98
CA VAL A 235 -23.42 -10.48 20.13
C VAL A 235 -24.83 -10.26 19.60
N THR A 236 -25.49 -11.36 19.20
CA THR A 236 -26.91 -11.32 18.90
C THR A 236 -27.56 -10.90 20.21
N ALA A 237 -28.01 -9.66 20.27
CA ALA A 237 -28.82 -9.20 21.38
C ALA A 237 -30.04 -10.12 21.43
N LEU A 238 -30.07 -10.98 22.42
CA LEU A 238 -31.30 -11.67 22.80
C LEU A 238 -32.25 -10.59 23.31
N VAL A 239 -33.21 -10.20 22.48
CA VAL A 239 -34.39 -9.44 22.88
C VAL A 239 -35.44 -10.44 23.37
#